data_9e4a42340e2f38835babc6fde4b7ff00
#
_entry.id   9e4a42340e2f38835babc6fde4b7ff00
#
_cell.length_a   1.000
_cell.length_b   1.000
_cell.length_c   1.000
_cell.angle_alpha   90.00
_cell.angle_beta   90.00
_cell.angle_gamma   90.00
#
_symmetry.space_group_name_H-M   'P 1'
#
loop_
_entity.id
_entity.type
_entity.pdbx_description
1 polymer ?
#
loop_
_entity_poly.entity_id
_entity_poly.type
_entity_poly.pdbx_seq_one_letter_code
_entity_poly.pdbx_strand_id
1 'polypeptide(L)'
;MAIVEMKRIDLLAMRQDQRKLLRTLQDMGCVEITPLQDGALAEYRTRDDGRLEQVDALLARLSWVIHECAAYNHQPAPFMGNLPEASAQDVHYITQQEAALQETLRQAETLEKRSGEYRGQLMRLQVAQSQLKPWLSFDLPMEQMHNTRRVAHFLGTVKAAELQQCQEKWASLPVVVEQLSAEHDTAAVWICAHQSAKEQVAADLRDAGFAPAQLPEFTGTAAEQSARLENEKNEILRQQEALVQDWKALSAELTHLKVWYDALTIERDQLEAARQTIG
;
A
#
# COMPACT_ATOMS: atom_id res chain seq x y z
N MET A 1 12.76 36.13 28.98
CA MET A 1 11.95 36.46 27.79
C MET A 1 12.31 37.87 27.38
N ALA A 2 12.83 38.07 26.19
CA ALA A 2 13.06 39.41 25.64
C ALA A 2 11.71 39.89 25.08
N ILE A 3 11.23 41.03 25.55
CA ILE A 3 10.04 41.71 25.01
C ILE A 3 10.53 42.56 23.85
N VAL A 4 10.11 42.26 22.63
CA VAL A 4 10.41 43.05 21.44
C VAL A 4 9.30 44.09 21.28
N GLU A 5 9.67 45.37 21.13
CA GLU A 5 8.70 46.44 20.85
C GLU A 5 8.16 46.25 19.41
N MET A 6 6.85 46.04 19.27
CA MET A 6 6.18 45.93 17.99
C MET A 6 5.42 47.21 17.66
N LYS A 7 5.44 47.62 16.38
CA LYS A 7 4.70 48.80 15.88
C LYS A 7 3.73 48.34 14.80
N ARG A 8 2.49 48.83 14.85
CA ARG A 8 1.53 48.63 13.78
C ARG A 8 1.77 49.63 12.67
N ILE A 9 1.81 49.12 11.42
CA ILE A 9 2.02 49.89 10.21
C ILE A 9 0.90 49.56 9.23
N ASP A 10 0.26 50.58 8.67
CA ASP A 10 -0.67 50.40 7.55
C ASP A 10 0.04 50.76 6.25
N LEU A 11 0.11 49.82 5.34
CA LEU A 11 0.85 49.94 4.09
C LEU A 11 -0.11 49.99 2.91
N LEU A 12 -0.02 51.05 2.12
CA LEU A 12 -0.82 51.24 0.90
C LEU A 12 0.11 51.15 -0.31
N ALA A 13 -0.27 50.32 -1.27
CA ALA A 13 0.50 50.11 -2.51
C ALA A 13 -0.43 49.91 -3.70
N MET A 14 0.09 50.00 -4.92
CA MET A 14 -0.64 49.67 -6.13
C MET A 14 -0.80 48.13 -6.22
N ARG A 15 -1.95 47.68 -6.71
CA ARG A 15 -2.25 46.23 -6.85
C ARG A 15 -1.19 45.46 -7.66
N GLN A 16 -0.65 46.11 -8.69
CA GLN A 16 0.42 45.52 -9.52
C GLN A 16 1.71 45.26 -8.76
N ASP A 17 1.96 45.96 -7.65
CA ASP A 17 3.17 45.85 -6.85
C ASP A 17 3.00 44.90 -5.65
N GLN A 18 1.79 44.39 -5.42
CA GLN A 18 1.43 43.54 -4.26
C GLN A 18 2.38 42.36 -4.10
N ARG A 19 2.60 41.58 -5.15
CA ARG A 19 3.49 40.40 -5.09
C ARG A 19 4.93 40.75 -4.78
N LYS A 20 5.43 41.84 -5.37
CA LYS A 20 6.80 42.30 -5.13
C LYS A 20 6.95 42.79 -3.68
N LEU A 21 5.97 43.51 -3.18
CA LEU A 21 5.95 44.02 -1.82
C LEU A 21 5.90 42.88 -0.80
N LEU A 22 4.98 41.91 -0.96
CA LEU A 22 4.87 40.75 -0.07
C LEU A 22 6.18 39.97 0.00
N ARG A 23 6.81 39.75 -1.17
CA ARG A 23 8.13 39.11 -1.23
C ARG A 23 9.20 39.89 -0.46
N THR A 24 9.26 41.19 -0.65
CA THR A 24 10.22 42.05 0.09
C THR A 24 9.99 41.98 1.59
N LEU A 25 8.73 42.03 2.04
CA LEU A 25 8.38 41.94 3.47
C LEU A 25 8.75 40.56 4.07
N GLN A 26 8.54 39.50 3.29
CA GLN A 26 8.96 38.14 3.69
C GLN A 26 10.47 38.03 3.79
N ASP A 27 11.22 38.54 2.80
CA ASP A 27 12.69 38.54 2.84
C ASP A 27 13.26 39.34 4.05
N MET A 28 12.52 40.36 4.53
CA MET A 28 12.90 41.10 5.75
C MET A 28 12.72 40.26 7.03
N GLY A 29 11.79 39.31 7.06
CA GLY A 29 11.57 38.37 8.18
C GLY A 29 11.15 39.01 9.52
N CYS A 30 10.71 40.28 9.52
CA CYS A 30 10.39 41.06 10.73
C CYS A 30 8.96 41.63 10.72
N VAL A 31 8.11 41.25 9.79
CA VAL A 31 6.77 41.79 9.60
C VAL A 31 5.73 40.66 9.69
N GLU A 32 4.72 40.88 10.51
CA GLU A 32 3.53 40.03 10.58
C GLU A 32 2.37 40.72 9.84
N ILE A 33 1.74 40.02 8.90
CA ILE A 33 0.57 40.52 8.17
C ILE A 33 -0.68 40.07 8.89
N THR A 34 -1.49 41.03 9.37
CA THR A 34 -2.75 40.73 10.02
C THR A 34 -3.93 41.15 9.14
N PRO A 35 -4.99 40.31 9.06
CA PRO A 35 -6.16 40.67 8.27
C PRO A 35 -6.83 41.91 8.82
N LEU A 36 -7.25 42.81 7.93
CA LEU A 36 -8.05 43.98 8.31
C LEU A 36 -9.38 43.51 8.89
N GLN A 37 -9.71 43.97 10.08
CA GLN A 37 -10.93 43.59 10.80
C GLN A 37 -12.16 44.41 10.34
N ASP A 38 -11.99 45.33 9.41
CA ASP A 38 -13.05 46.20 8.93
C ASP A 38 -14.00 45.49 7.95
N GLY A 39 -15.21 45.15 8.43
CA GLY A 39 -16.22 44.41 7.67
C GLY A 39 -16.66 45.13 6.38
N ALA A 40 -16.51 46.47 6.30
CA ALA A 40 -16.84 47.26 5.11
C ALA A 40 -15.89 47.02 3.93
N LEU A 41 -14.67 46.55 4.20
CA LEU A 41 -13.67 46.27 3.18
C LEU A 41 -13.52 44.78 2.83
N ALA A 42 -14.31 43.91 3.45
CA ALA A 42 -14.26 42.47 3.20
C ALA A 42 -14.57 42.08 1.73
N GLU A 43 -15.35 42.90 1.03
CA GLU A 43 -15.70 42.69 -0.39
C GLU A 43 -14.50 42.91 -1.32
N TYR A 44 -13.49 43.63 -0.89
CA TYR A 44 -12.30 43.98 -1.66
C TYR A 44 -11.10 43.03 -1.37
N ARG A 45 -11.32 41.93 -0.62
CA ARG A 45 -10.26 40.93 -0.40
C ARG A 45 -9.82 40.32 -1.70
N THR A 46 -8.53 40.13 -1.83
CA THR A 46 -7.95 39.43 -2.98
C THR A 46 -8.54 38.02 -3.08
N ARG A 47 -9.20 37.72 -4.20
CA ARG A 47 -9.73 36.39 -4.46
C ARG A 47 -8.59 35.46 -4.84
N ASP A 48 -8.59 34.28 -4.24
CA ASP A 48 -7.71 33.18 -4.64
C ASP A 48 -8.19 32.63 -5.99
N ASP A 49 -7.28 32.46 -6.92
CA ASP A 49 -7.51 31.86 -8.25
C ASP A 49 -7.39 30.33 -8.23
N GLY A 50 -7.40 29.70 -7.05
CA GLY A 50 -7.21 28.26 -6.85
C GLY A 50 -5.73 27.83 -6.84
N ARG A 51 -4.79 28.80 -6.92
CA ARG A 51 -3.35 28.48 -6.88
C ARG A 51 -2.93 27.96 -5.51
N LEU A 52 -3.50 28.48 -4.42
CA LEU A 52 -3.21 28.02 -3.07
C LEU A 52 -3.57 26.55 -2.91
N GLU A 53 -4.75 26.12 -3.36
CA GLU A 53 -5.18 24.72 -3.31
C GLU A 53 -4.24 23.81 -4.13
N GLN A 54 -3.77 24.28 -5.27
CA GLN A 54 -2.79 23.54 -6.10
C GLN A 54 -1.45 23.39 -5.37
N VAL A 55 -0.96 24.46 -4.73
CA VAL A 55 0.29 24.43 -3.96
C VAL A 55 0.16 23.51 -2.75
N ASP A 56 -0.94 23.59 -2.01
CA ASP A 56 -1.20 22.70 -0.86
C ASP A 56 -1.24 21.24 -1.26
N ALA A 57 -1.93 20.90 -2.37
CA ALA A 57 -1.98 19.56 -2.91
C ALA A 57 -0.57 19.07 -3.33
N LEU A 58 0.24 19.94 -3.92
CA LEU A 58 1.60 19.60 -4.33
C LEU A 58 2.52 19.41 -3.12
N LEU A 59 2.41 20.26 -2.10
CA LEU A 59 3.15 20.13 -0.84
C LEU A 59 2.82 18.81 -0.12
N ALA A 60 1.55 18.41 -0.09
CA ALA A 60 1.15 17.13 0.50
C ALA A 60 1.79 15.94 -0.23
N ARG A 61 1.78 15.95 -1.57
CA ARG A 61 2.43 14.91 -2.40
C ARG A 61 3.94 14.89 -2.19
N LEU A 62 4.58 16.05 -2.18
CA LEU A 62 6.02 16.18 -1.94
C LEU A 62 6.41 15.68 -0.54
N SER A 63 5.67 16.06 0.49
CA SER A 63 5.92 15.61 1.86
C SER A 63 5.90 14.10 1.95
N TRP A 64 4.93 13.45 1.30
CA TRP A 64 4.86 12.00 1.24
C TRP A 64 6.09 11.39 0.52
N VAL A 65 6.46 11.90 -0.69
CA VAL A 65 7.62 11.38 -1.44
C VAL A 65 8.91 11.58 -0.67
N ILE A 66 9.10 12.73 -0.02
CA ILE A 66 10.28 13.02 0.82
C ILE A 66 10.37 12.01 1.97
N HIS A 67 9.23 11.69 2.61
CA HIS A 67 9.19 10.69 3.67
C HIS A 67 9.58 9.30 3.18
N GLU A 68 9.01 8.85 2.06
CA GLU A 68 9.35 7.56 1.47
C GLU A 68 10.82 7.49 1.02
N CYS A 69 11.31 8.51 0.30
CA CYS A 69 12.71 8.58 -0.14
C CYS A 69 13.69 8.58 1.05
N ALA A 70 13.33 9.22 2.16
CA ALA A 70 14.18 9.26 3.35
C ALA A 70 14.41 7.86 3.95
N ALA A 71 13.46 6.93 3.82
CA ALA A 71 13.59 5.55 4.27
C ALA A 71 14.66 4.76 3.49
N TYR A 72 14.91 5.15 2.23
CA TYR A 72 15.90 4.49 1.35
C TYR A 72 17.24 5.26 1.24
N ASN A 73 17.28 6.48 1.80
CA ASN A 73 18.49 7.30 1.79
C ASN A 73 19.33 7.00 3.03
N HIS A 74 20.44 6.26 2.82
CA HIS A 74 21.37 5.90 3.88
C HIS A 74 22.46 6.96 4.15
N GLN A 75 22.27 8.20 3.64
CA GLN A 75 23.20 9.27 4.00
C GLN A 75 23.06 9.57 5.49
N PRO A 76 24.20 9.64 6.23
CA PRO A 76 24.16 9.95 7.65
C PRO A 76 23.51 11.32 7.84
N ALA A 77 22.52 11.38 8.73
CA ALA A 77 21.95 12.68 9.12
C ALA A 77 23.07 13.57 9.65
N PRO A 78 23.13 14.85 9.24
CA PRO A 78 24.16 15.75 9.72
C PRO A 78 24.10 15.83 11.25
N PHE A 79 25.25 15.62 11.88
CA PHE A 79 25.40 15.73 13.32
C PHE A 79 25.04 17.16 13.76
N MET A 80 24.11 17.33 14.68
CA MET A 80 23.55 18.59 15.18
C MET A 80 22.43 19.27 14.35
N GLY A 81 21.74 18.54 13.47
CA GLY A 81 20.52 19.06 12.85
C GLY A 81 20.73 20.28 11.93
N ASN A 82 21.93 20.47 11.41
CA ASN A 82 22.16 21.47 10.38
C ASN A 82 21.36 21.07 9.14
N LEU A 83 20.22 21.72 8.94
CA LEU A 83 19.52 21.67 7.68
C LEU A 83 20.47 22.19 6.60
N PRO A 84 20.56 21.53 5.43
CA PRO A 84 21.34 22.05 4.33
C PRO A 84 20.78 23.44 3.98
N GLU A 85 21.63 24.46 4.07
CA GLU A 85 21.26 25.82 3.65
C GLU A 85 21.15 25.84 2.14
N ALA A 86 19.93 26.09 1.64
CA ALA A 86 19.71 26.30 0.22
C ALA A 86 19.93 27.80 -0.09
N SER A 87 20.81 28.08 -1.04
CA SER A 87 21.01 29.45 -1.50
C SER A 87 19.82 29.90 -2.37
N ALA A 88 19.64 31.22 -2.53
CA ALA A 88 18.64 31.76 -3.46
C ALA A 88 18.87 31.28 -4.92
N GLN A 89 20.12 30.94 -5.27
CA GLN A 89 20.45 30.37 -6.57
C GLN A 89 19.94 28.92 -6.69
N ASP A 90 20.03 28.13 -5.63
CA ASP A 90 19.52 26.75 -5.60
C ASP A 90 18.01 26.74 -5.75
N VAL A 91 17.30 27.60 -5.04
CA VAL A 91 15.84 27.78 -5.16
C VAL A 91 15.45 28.15 -6.58
N HIS A 92 16.18 29.09 -7.20
CA HIS A 92 15.90 29.50 -8.58
C HIS A 92 16.16 28.36 -9.58
N TYR A 93 17.26 27.65 -9.42
CA TYR A 93 17.60 26.49 -10.24
C TYR A 93 16.52 25.39 -10.15
N ILE A 94 16.11 25.05 -8.93
CA ILE A 94 15.07 24.03 -8.67
C ILE A 94 13.73 24.44 -9.28
N THR A 95 13.34 25.72 -9.15
CA THR A 95 12.10 26.22 -9.74
C THR A 95 12.10 26.11 -11.28
N GLN A 96 13.26 26.22 -11.93
CA GLN A 96 13.37 25.99 -13.37
C GLN A 96 13.24 24.52 -13.77
N GLN A 97 13.48 23.59 -12.84
CA GLN A 97 13.37 22.15 -13.05
C GLN A 97 12.02 21.54 -12.61
N GLU A 98 11.01 22.35 -12.40
CA GLU A 98 9.69 21.90 -11.91
C GLU A 98 9.15 20.70 -12.71
N ALA A 99 9.29 20.68 -14.03
CA ALA A 99 8.83 19.58 -14.87
C ALA A 99 9.55 18.25 -14.56
N ALA A 100 10.86 18.29 -14.30
CA ALA A 100 11.64 17.10 -13.92
C ALA A 100 11.23 16.60 -12.54
N LEU A 101 11.02 17.52 -11.59
CA LEU A 101 10.58 17.19 -10.23
C LEU A 101 9.15 16.62 -10.20
N GLN A 102 8.25 17.13 -11.04
CA GLN A 102 6.92 16.55 -11.21
C GLN A 102 7.00 15.12 -11.79
N GLU A 103 7.95 14.85 -12.68
CA GLU A 103 8.17 13.50 -13.18
C GLU A 103 8.69 12.56 -12.06
N THR A 104 9.58 13.04 -11.20
CA THR A 104 10.02 12.31 -10.00
C THR A 104 8.84 11.96 -9.08
N LEU A 105 7.89 12.87 -8.87
CA LEU A 105 6.66 12.58 -8.12
C LEU A 105 5.82 11.49 -8.77
N ARG A 106 5.63 11.53 -10.10
CA ARG A 106 4.87 10.48 -10.82
C ARG A 106 5.55 9.13 -10.74
N GLN A 107 6.89 9.10 -10.82
CA GLN A 107 7.67 7.87 -10.65
C GLN A 107 7.46 7.30 -9.24
N ALA A 108 7.55 8.11 -8.19
CA ALA A 108 7.27 7.69 -6.82
C ALA A 108 5.86 7.10 -6.65
N GLU A 109 4.85 7.76 -7.18
CA GLU A 109 3.45 7.28 -7.15
C GLU A 109 3.30 5.93 -7.89
N THR A 110 4.02 5.77 -9.00
CA THR A 110 4.02 4.52 -9.77
C THR A 110 4.68 3.39 -8.99
N LEU A 111 5.80 3.66 -8.30
CA LEU A 111 6.49 2.68 -7.46
C LEU A 111 5.60 2.24 -6.29
N GLU A 112 4.93 3.17 -5.61
CA GLU A 112 4.02 2.83 -4.50
C GLU A 112 2.83 2.00 -4.98
N LYS A 113 2.23 2.37 -6.12
CA LYS A 113 1.16 1.57 -6.73
C LYS A 113 1.61 0.14 -6.99
N ARG A 114 2.78 -0.06 -7.61
CA ARG A 114 3.34 -1.40 -7.85
C ARG A 114 3.62 -2.15 -6.55
N SER A 115 4.15 -1.46 -5.54
CA SER A 115 4.38 -2.04 -4.21
C SER A 115 3.08 -2.57 -3.60
N GLY A 116 2.00 -1.80 -3.69
CA GLY A 116 0.66 -2.21 -3.25
C GLY A 116 0.12 -3.43 -4.03
N GLU A 117 0.31 -3.45 -5.36
CA GLU A 117 -0.09 -4.56 -6.21
C GLU A 117 0.65 -5.86 -5.82
N TYR A 118 1.97 -5.80 -5.62
CA TYR A 118 2.77 -6.96 -5.21
C TYR A 118 2.41 -7.46 -3.81
N ARG A 119 2.17 -6.56 -2.86
CA ARG A 119 1.66 -6.94 -1.51
C ARG A 119 0.34 -7.69 -1.61
N GLY A 120 -0.59 -7.20 -2.45
CA GLY A 120 -1.86 -7.86 -2.69
C GLY A 120 -1.72 -9.24 -3.36
N GLN A 121 -0.80 -9.38 -4.33
CA GLN A 121 -0.53 -10.66 -4.98
C GLN A 121 0.09 -11.66 -4.01
N LEU A 122 1.09 -11.27 -3.22
CA LEU A 122 1.71 -12.14 -2.21
C LEU A 122 0.68 -12.64 -1.19
N MET A 123 -0.23 -11.79 -0.72
CA MET A 123 -1.29 -12.20 0.19
C MET A 123 -2.20 -13.25 -0.44
N ARG A 124 -2.61 -13.09 -1.70
CA ARG A 124 -3.42 -14.09 -2.42
C ARG A 124 -2.70 -15.41 -2.57
N LEU A 125 -1.41 -15.38 -2.94
CA LEU A 125 -0.59 -16.59 -3.07
C LEU A 125 -0.43 -17.31 -1.72
N GLN A 126 -0.24 -16.56 -0.63
CA GLN A 126 -0.14 -17.13 0.71
C GLN A 126 -1.44 -17.82 1.15
N VAL A 127 -2.59 -17.22 0.84
CA VAL A 127 -3.90 -17.83 1.11
C VAL A 127 -4.07 -19.12 0.28
N ALA A 128 -3.74 -19.06 -1.02
CA ALA A 128 -3.82 -20.24 -1.89
C ALA A 128 -2.89 -21.38 -1.43
N GLN A 129 -1.66 -21.08 -1.03
CA GLN A 129 -0.73 -22.05 -0.45
C GLN A 129 -1.27 -22.66 0.84
N SER A 130 -1.84 -21.84 1.71
CA SER A 130 -2.44 -22.32 2.97
C SER A 130 -3.62 -23.27 2.72
N GLN A 131 -4.42 -23.01 1.70
CA GLN A 131 -5.52 -23.89 1.29
C GLN A 131 -5.03 -25.22 0.73
N LEU A 132 -3.87 -25.24 0.05
CA LEU A 132 -3.28 -26.46 -0.51
C LEU A 132 -2.52 -27.30 0.52
N LYS A 133 -2.02 -26.67 1.60
CA LYS A 133 -1.16 -27.33 2.60
C LYS A 133 -1.69 -28.68 3.11
N PRO A 134 -2.99 -28.85 3.47
CA PRO A 134 -3.50 -30.14 3.96
C PRO A 134 -3.49 -31.26 2.92
N TRP A 135 -3.38 -30.91 1.65
CA TRP A 135 -3.54 -31.80 0.50
C TRP A 135 -2.23 -32.14 -0.21
N LEU A 136 -1.07 -31.67 0.29
CA LEU A 136 0.22 -31.83 -0.40
C LEU A 136 0.65 -33.27 -0.58
N SER A 137 0.23 -34.19 0.31
CA SER A 137 0.50 -35.64 0.19
C SER A 137 -0.43 -36.38 -0.76
N PHE A 138 -1.42 -35.67 -1.32
CA PHE A 138 -2.37 -36.28 -2.25
C PHE A 138 -1.80 -36.33 -3.66
N ASP A 139 -1.47 -37.53 -4.13
CA ASP A 139 -0.76 -37.76 -5.40
C ASP A 139 -1.68 -37.87 -6.63
N LEU A 140 -3.01 -37.88 -6.44
CA LEU A 140 -3.94 -37.93 -7.56
C LEU A 140 -4.15 -36.52 -8.15
N PRO A 141 -4.08 -36.40 -9.51
CA PRO A 141 -4.43 -35.16 -10.18
C PRO A 141 -5.89 -34.76 -9.92
N MET A 142 -6.14 -33.46 -9.69
CA MET A 142 -7.48 -32.97 -9.34
C MET A 142 -8.52 -33.21 -10.43
N GLU A 143 -8.13 -33.22 -11.69
CA GLU A 143 -8.99 -33.57 -12.82
C GLU A 143 -9.49 -35.03 -12.80
N GLN A 144 -8.87 -35.90 -12.02
CA GLN A 144 -9.33 -37.26 -11.79
C GLN A 144 -10.30 -37.44 -10.63
N MET A 145 -10.50 -36.37 -9.82
CA MET A 145 -11.37 -36.34 -8.64
C MET A 145 -12.85 -36.17 -8.95
N HIS A 146 -13.30 -36.68 -10.06
CA HIS A 146 -14.72 -36.68 -10.42
C HIS A 146 -15.41 -38.02 -10.11
N ASN A 147 -16.66 -37.95 -9.69
CA ASN A 147 -17.46 -39.11 -9.43
C ASN A 147 -17.67 -39.90 -10.75
N THR A 148 -17.45 -41.19 -10.70
CA THR A 148 -17.68 -42.11 -11.83
C THR A 148 -18.99 -42.90 -11.63
N ARG A 149 -19.36 -43.72 -12.60
CA ARG A 149 -20.53 -44.60 -12.47
C ARG A 149 -20.41 -45.63 -11.34
N ARG A 150 -19.20 -45.93 -10.88
CA ARG A 150 -18.94 -46.98 -9.86
C ARG A 150 -18.36 -46.42 -8.58
N VAL A 151 -17.74 -45.27 -8.60
CA VAL A 151 -16.99 -44.68 -7.49
C VAL A 151 -17.42 -43.26 -7.22
N ALA A 152 -17.60 -42.96 -5.95
CA ALA A 152 -17.78 -41.62 -5.43
C ALA A 152 -16.55 -41.18 -4.61
N HIS A 153 -16.08 -39.97 -4.82
CA HIS A 153 -14.96 -39.39 -4.12
C HIS A 153 -15.43 -38.28 -3.18
N PHE A 154 -14.87 -38.27 -1.97
CA PHE A 154 -15.05 -37.20 -0.98
C PHE A 154 -13.66 -36.72 -0.55
N LEU A 155 -13.41 -35.44 -0.71
CA LEU A 155 -12.18 -34.77 -0.26
C LEU A 155 -12.58 -33.66 0.69
N GLY A 156 -12.03 -33.64 1.89
CA GLY A 156 -12.39 -32.65 2.89
C GLY A 156 -11.74 -32.87 4.23
N THR A 157 -12.18 -32.13 5.22
CA THR A 157 -11.66 -32.21 6.58
C THR A 157 -12.75 -32.66 7.54
N VAL A 158 -12.35 -33.43 8.56
CA VAL A 158 -13.21 -33.94 9.61
C VAL A 158 -12.43 -34.01 10.95
N LYS A 159 -13.11 -34.01 12.09
CA LYS A 159 -12.44 -34.24 13.37
C LYS A 159 -11.89 -35.67 13.42
N ALA A 160 -10.68 -35.82 13.95
CA ALA A 160 -10.00 -37.11 14.00
C ALA A 160 -10.79 -38.17 14.79
N ALA A 161 -11.42 -37.80 15.91
CA ALA A 161 -12.27 -38.69 16.67
C ALA A 161 -13.51 -39.19 15.91
N GLU A 162 -14.16 -38.30 15.16
CA GLU A 162 -15.33 -38.63 14.31
C GLU A 162 -14.94 -39.51 13.13
N LEU A 163 -13.76 -39.27 12.56
CA LEU A 163 -13.23 -40.10 11.48
C LEU A 163 -13.07 -41.54 11.89
N GLN A 164 -12.52 -41.76 13.09
CA GLN A 164 -12.33 -43.12 13.64
C GLN A 164 -13.69 -43.83 13.81
N GLN A 165 -14.70 -43.16 14.33
CA GLN A 165 -16.05 -43.73 14.45
C GLN A 165 -16.66 -44.07 13.07
N CYS A 166 -16.44 -43.20 12.07
CA CYS A 166 -16.88 -43.48 10.70
C CYS A 166 -16.16 -44.69 10.13
N GLN A 167 -14.86 -44.82 10.31
CA GLN A 167 -14.08 -45.97 9.84
C GLN A 167 -14.56 -47.28 10.45
N GLU A 168 -14.90 -47.31 11.76
CA GLU A 168 -15.49 -48.49 12.41
C GLU A 168 -16.83 -48.88 11.79
N LYS A 169 -17.71 -47.91 11.51
CA LYS A 169 -19.00 -48.12 10.85
C LYS A 169 -18.84 -48.66 9.43
N TRP A 170 -17.78 -48.24 8.71
CA TRP A 170 -17.55 -48.62 7.32
C TRP A 170 -16.70 -49.88 7.15
N ALA A 171 -16.29 -50.56 8.21
CA ALA A 171 -15.45 -51.75 8.16
C ALA A 171 -15.99 -52.86 7.23
N SER A 172 -17.33 -52.95 7.01
CA SER A 172 -17.99 -53.91 6.14
C SER A 172 -18.41 -53.30 4.78
N LEU A 173 -18.17 -52.04 4.55
CA LEU A 173 -18.55 -51.33 3.32
C LEU A 173 -17.38 -51.23 2.34
N PRO A 174 -17.65 -51.21 1.02
CA PRO A 174 -16.60 -51.02 0.03
C PRO A 174 -16.15 -49.52 0.00
N VAL A 175 -15.43 -49.13 1.01
CA VAL A 175 -14.93 -47.76 1.23
C VAL A 175 -13.45 -47.82 1.57
N VAL A 176 -12.67 -46.95 0.94
CA VAL A 176 -11.26 -46.71 1.26
C VAL A 176 -11.14 -45.30 1.84
N VAL A 177 -10.45 -45.18 2.94
CA VAL A 177 -10.17 -43.90 3.59
C VAL A 177 -8.66 -43.69 3.66
N GLU A 178 -8.21 -42.59 3.16
CA GLU A 178 -6.82 -42.14 3.25
C GLU A 178 -6.76 -40.84 4.01
N GLN A 179 -5.99 -40.83 5.10
CA GLN A 179 -5.71 -39.64 5.86
C GLN A 179 -4.47 -38.95 5.28
N LEU A 180 -4.64 -37.77 4.72
CA LEU A 180 -3.60 -37.01 4.02
C LEU A 180 -2.76 -36.16 4.97
N SER A 181 -3.41 -35.55 5.94
CA SER A 181 -2.73 -34.78 6.98
C SER A 181 -3.55 -34.73 8.27
N ALA A 182 -2.91 -34.35 9.37
CA ALA A 182 -3.59 -34.07 10.64
C ALA A 182 -2.98 -32.79 11.22
N GLU A 183 -3.83 -31.83 11.51
CA GLU A 183 -3.46 -30.65 12.27
C GLU A 183 -4.39 -30.54 13.50
N HIS A 184 -3.79 -30.58 14.70
CA HIS A 184 -4.51 -30.59 15.97
C HIS A 184 -5.56 -31.72 16.04
N ASP A 185 -6.84 -31.38 16.06
CA ASP A 185 -7.97 -32.30 16.15
C ASP A 185 -8.65 -32.55 14.79
N THR A 186 -8.13 -31.98 13.71
CA THR A 186 -8.71 -32.04 12.36
C THR A 186 -7.83 -32.87 11.42
N ALA A 187 -8.43 -33.85 10.78
CA ALA A 187 -7.80 -34.67 9.74
C ALA A 187 -8.28 -34.23 8.34
N ALA A 188 -7.36 -34.03 7.43
CA ALA A 188 -7.66 -33.93 6.00
C ALA A 188 -7.70 -35.33 5.41
N VAL A 189 -8.78 -35.67 4.75
CA VAL A 189 -9.04 -37.04 4.27
C VAL A 189 -9.52 -37.07 2.83
N TRP A 190 -9.10 -38.11 2.14
CA TRP A 190 -9.69 -38.54 0.90
C TRP A 190 -10.43 -39.87 1.12
N ILE A 191 -11.67 -39.91 0.71
CA ILE A 191 -12.53 -41.09 0.87
C ILE A 191 -13.03 -41.50 -0.51
N CYS A 192 -12.81 -42.77 -0.85
CA CYS A 192 -13.24 -43.40 -2.07
C CYS A 192 -14.27 -44.46 -1.74
N ALA A 193 -15.53 -44.27 -2.14
CA ALA A 193 -16.61 -45.20 -1.85
C ALA A 193 -17.20 -45.78 -3.13
N HIS A 194 -17.56 -47.06 -3.11
CA HIS A 194 -18.35 -47.62 -4.20
C HIS A 194 -19.73 -46.97 -4.23
N GLN A 195 -20.33 -46.83 -5.43
CA GLN A 195 -21.58 -46.09 -5.61
C GLN A 195 -22.75 -46.63 -4.76
N SER A 196 -22.76 -47.95 -4.41
CA SER A 196 -23.74 -48.52 -3.50
C SER A 196 -23.67 -48.04 -2.07
N ALA A 197 -22.50 -47.59 -1.61
CA ALA A 197 -22.27 -47.08 -0.27
C ALA A 197 -22.30 -45.53 -0.19
N LYS A 198 -22.40 -44.88 -1.33
CA LYS A 198 -22.28 -43.40 -1.45
C LYS A 198 -23.22 -42.63 -0.50
N GLU A 199 -24.51 -43.00 -0.48
CA GLU A 199 -25.53 -42.29 0.27
C GLU A 199 -25.29 -42.45 1.78
N GLN A 200 -24.95 -43.66 2.23
CA GLN A 200 -24.62 -43.95 3.62
C GLN A 200 -23.37 -43.19 4.05
N VAL A 201 -22.29 -43.26 3.28
CA VAL A 201 -21.04 -42.52 3.57
C VAL A 201 -21.28 -41.02 3.61
N ALA A 202 -22.07 -40.49 2.67
CA ALA A 202 -22.41 -39.08 2.66
C ALA A 202 -23.24 -38.61 3.87
N ALA A 203 -24.13 -39.49 4.36
CA ALA A 203 -24.90 -39.22 5.59
C ALA A 203 -24.00 -39.23 6.84
N ASP A 204 -23.21 -40.31 7.00
CA ASP A 204 -22.27 -40.44 8.12
C ASP A 204 -21.26 -39.28 8.16
N LEU A 205 -20.73 -38.85 7.02
CA LEU A 205 -19.82 -37.70 6.91
C LEU A 205 -20.49 -36.38 7.31
N ARG A 206 -21.75 -36.21 6.95
CA ARG A 206 -22.53 -35.03 7.34
C ARG A 206 -22.72 -34.98 8.85
N ASP A 207 -23.07 -36.13 9.46
CA ASP A 207 -23.26 -36.25 10.90
C ASP A 207 -21.95 -36.05 11.66
N ALA A 208 -20.81 -36.48 11.08
CA ALA A 208 -19.47 -36.27 11.60
C ALA A 208 -18.93 -34.82 11.42
N GLY A 209 -19.72 -33.92 10.79
CA GLY A 209 -19.31 -32.54 10.55
C GLY A 209 -18.19 -32.40 9.50
N PHE A 210 -18.20 -33.28 8.50
CA PHE A 210 -17.23 -33.20 7.38
C PHE A 210 -17.41 -31.90 6.59
N ALA A 211 -16.30 -31.19 6.40
CA ALA A 211 -16.23 -29.98 5.58
C ALA A 211 -15.55 -30.31 4.23
N PRO A 212 -16.27 -30.23 3.10
CA PRO A 212 -15.67 -30.46 1.79
C PRO A 212 -14.51 -29.51 1.52
N ALA A 213 -13.47 -29.99 0.85
CA ALA A 213 -12.33 -29.19 0.44
C ALA A 213 -12.79 -28.08 -0.53
N GLN A 214 -12.47 -26.84 -0.19
CA GLN A 214 -12.67 -25.67 -1.06
C GLN A 214 -11.33 -25.38 -1.74
N LEU A 215 -11.03 -26.07 -2.81
CA LEU A 215 -9.83 -25.85 -3.59
C LEU A 215 -10.15 -25.00 -4.82
N PRO A 216 -9.22 -24.10 -5.21
CA PRO A 216 -9.34 -23.43 -6.50
C PRO A 216 -9.24 -24.45 -7.62
N GLU A 217 -9.79 -24.16 -8.78
CA GLU A 217 -9.63 -25.00 -9.96
C GLU A 217 -8.17 -24.97 -10.43
N PHE A 218 -7.51 -26.12 -10.46
CA PHE A 218 -6.17 -26.29 -11.00
C PHE A 218 -6.02 -27.68 -11.61
N THR A 219 -5.03 -27.85 -12.47
CA THR A 219 -4.67 -29.11 -13.09
C THR A 219 -3.42 -29.69 -12.45
N GLY A 220 -3.36 -31.03 -12.36
CA GLY A 220 -2.26 -31.74 -11.71
C GLY A 220 -2.49 -31.98 -10.23
N THR A 221 -1.44 -32.29 -9.51
CA THR A 221 -1.48 -32.60 -8.08
C THR A 221 -1.39 -31.32 -7.23
N ALA A 222 -1.82 -31.41 -5.96
CA ALA A 222 -1.70 -30.30 -5.01
C ALA A 222 -0.22 -29.89 -4.79
N ALA A 223 0.70 -30.86 -4.81
CA ALA A 223 2.13 -30.61 -4.70
C ALA A 223 2.68 -29.81 -5.91
N GLU A 224 2.30 -30.21 -7.14
CA GLU A 224 2.68 -29.48 -8.36
C GLU A 224 2.14 -28.05 -8.35
N GLN A 225 0.89 -27.87 -7.95
CA GLN A 225 0.28 -26.54 -7.83
C GLN A 225 0.98 -25.70 -6.77
N SER A 226 1.30 -26.27 -5.61
CA SER A 226 2.06 -25.59 -4.56
C SER A 226 3.43 -25.13 -5.04
N ALA A 227 4.13 -25.98 -5.82
CA ALA A 227 5.41 -25.61 -6.42
C ALA A 227 5.28 -24.45 -7.43
N ARG A 228 4.20 -24.42 -8.23
CA ARG A 228 3.91 -23.30 -9.15
C ARG A 228 3.69 -22.01 -8.39
N LEU A 229 2.86 -22.03 -7.32
CA LEU A 229 2.61 -20.86 -6.49
C LEU A 229 3.88 -20.36 -5.77
N GLU A 230 4.76 -21.28 -5.35
CA GLU A 230 6.05 -20.87 -4.75
C GLU A 230 6.98 -20.21 -5.79
N ASN A 231 7.02 -20.69 -7.00
CA ASN A 231 7.77 -20.06 -8.09
C ASN A 231 7.22 -18.66 -8.41
N GLU A 232 5.90 -18.51 -8.48
CA GLU A 232 5.24 -17.21 -8.70
C GLU A 232 5.53 -16.23 -7.57
N LYS A 233 5.47 -16.69 -6.32
CA LYS A 233 5.84 -15.92 -5.14
C LYS A 233 7.29 -15.44 -5.20
N ASN A 234 8.22 -16.33 -5.57
CA ASN A 234 9.64 -15.98 -5.68
C ASN A 234 9.89 -14.95 -6.78
N GLU A 235 9.13 -15.01 -7.88
CA GLU A 235 9.22 -13.99 -8.94
C GLU A 235 8.73 -12.63 -8.46
N ILE A 236 7.61 -12.58 -7.73
CA ILE A 236 7.11 -11.32 -7.15
C ILE A 236 8.10 -10.76 -6.12
N LEU A 237 8.74 -11.60 -5.31
CA LEU A 237 9.76 -11.14 -4.35
C LEU A 237 10.97 -10.51 -5.07
N ARG A 238 11.41 -11.08 -6.18
CA ARG A 238 12.47 -10.47 -7.02
C ARG A 238 12.03 -9.13 -7.59
N GLN A 239 10.78 -9.01 -8.02
CA GLN A 239 10.24 -7.74 -8.51
C GLN A 239 10.14 -6.70 -7.39
N GLN A 240 9.84 -7.09 -6.15
CA GLN A 240 9.91 -6.20 -4.99
C GLN A 240 11.34 -5.74 -4.69
N GLU A 241 12.33 -6.63 -4.83
CA GLU A 241 13.74 -6.23 -4.67
C GLU A 241 14.16 -5.22 -5.73
N ALA A 242 13.71 -5.37 -6.98
CA ALA A 242 13.95 -4.38 -8.03
C ALA A 242 13.31 -3.03 -7.68
N LEU A 243 12.06 -3.01 -7.17
CA LEU A 243 11.43 -1.77 -6.70
C LEU A 243 12.23 -1.06 -5.61
N VAL A 244 12.86 -1.80 -4.70
CA VAL A 244 13.74 -1.22 -3.67
C VAL A 244 14.93 -0.50 -4.31
N GLN A 245 15.49 -1.03 -5.40
CA GLN A 245 16.57 -0.35 -6.13
C GLN A 245 16.06 0.91 -6.84
N ASP A 246 14.85 0.86 -7.42
CA ASP A 246 14.23 2.03 -8.04
C ASP A 246 13.99 3.14 -6.99
N TRP A 247 13.51 2.80 -5.79
CA TRP A 247 13.36 3.75 -4.68
C TRP A 247 14.71 4.33 -4.22
N LYS A 248 15.77 3.53 -4.17
CA LYS A 248 17.12 4.02 -3.86
C LYS A 248 17.62 5.00 -4.92
N ALA A 249 17.38 4.71 -6.19
CA ALA A 249 17.73 5.62 -7.27
C ALA A 249 16.97 6.95 -7.15
N LEU A 250 15.65 6.89 -6.88
CA LEU A 250 14.82 8.07 -6.68
C LEU A 250 15.24 8.88 -5.46
N SER A 251 15.71 8.22 -4.40
CA SER A 251 16.16 8.88 -3.17
C SER A 251 17.41 9.76 -3.37
N ALA A 252 18.12 9.64 -4.48
CA ALA A 252 19.20 10.56 -4.84
C ALA A 252 18.69 11.99 -5.04
N GLU A 253 17.44 12.15 -5.48
CA GLU A 253 16.80 13.46 -5.67
C GLU A 253 16.26 14.09 -4.37
N LEU A 254 16.42 13.43 -3.21
CA LEU A 254 15.83 13.86 -1.95
C LEU A 254 16.18 15.32 -1.58
N THR A 255 17.41 15.75 -1.83
CA THR A 255 17.84 17.12 -1.53
C THR A 255 17.07 18.12 -2.42
N HIS A 256 16.96 17.85 -3.70
CA HIS A 256 16.21 18.70 -4.64
C HIS A 256 14.71 18.77 -4.27
N LEU A 257 14.12 17.63 -3.89
CA LEU A 257 12.72 17.58 -3.44
C LEU A 257 12.49 18.43 -2.18
N LYS A 258 13.42 18.41 -1.23
CA LYS A 258 13.35 19.25 -0.02
C LYS A 258 13.43 20.74 -0.35
N VAL A 259 14.37 21.13 -1.20
CA VAL A 259 14.50 22.54 -1.61
C VAL A 259 13.25 23.01 -2.35
N TRP A 260 12.66 22.15 -3.18
CA TRP A 260 11.40 22.46 -3.86
C TRP A 260 10.23 22.57 -2.89
N TYR A 261 10.17 21.70 -1.87
CA TYR A 261 9.19 21.78 -0.80
C TYR A 261 9.26 23.14 -0.07
N ASP A 262 10.47 23.58 0.28
CA ASP A 262 10.70 24.87 0.95
C ASP A 262 10.30 26.04 0.03
N ALA A 263 10.64 25.98 -1.26
CA ALA A 263 10.25 26.98 -2.26
C ALA A 263 8.72 27.11 -2.38
N LEU A 264 8.00 25.97 -2.44
CA LEU A 264 6.54 25.94 -2.48
C LEU A 264 5.91 26.41 -1.15
N THR A 265 6.55 26.12 -0.02
CA THR A 265 6.09 26.64 1.28
C THR A 265 6.17 28.16 1.33
N ILE A 266 7.26 28.74 0.82
CA ILE A 266 7.40 30.18 0.65
C ILE A 266 6.31 30.76 -0.27
N GLU A 267 6.03 30.10 -1.41
CA GLU A 267 4.95 30.51 -2.31
C GLU A 267 3.58 30.45 -1.63
N ARG A 268 3.31 29.38 -0.87
CA ARG A 268 2.06 29.23 -0.09
C ARG A 268 1.87 30.37 0.88
N ASP A 269 2.91 30.68 1.67
CA ASP A 269 2.87 31.73 2.68
C ASP A 269 2.63 33.12 2.03
N GLN A 270 3.20 33.36 0.83
CA GLN A 270 2.93 34.58 0.04
C GLN A 270 1.47 34.63 -0.43
N LEU A 271 0.91 33.51 -0.89
CA LEU A 271 -0.49 33.45 -1.33
C LEU A 271 -1.45 33.63 -0.14
N GLU A 272 -1.16 33.03 1.02
CA GLU A 272 -1.92 33.24 2.24
C GLU A 272 -1.88 34.69 2.70
N ALA A 273 -0.70 35.31 2.69
CA ALA A 273 -0.53 36.74 3.03
C ALA A 273 -1.30 37.62 2.03
N ALA A 274 -1.28 37.29 0.74
CA ALA A 274 -2.04 38.02 -0.28
C ALA A 274 -3.56 37.98 -0.03
N ARG A 275 -4.10 36.85 0.47
CA ARG A 275 -5.53 36.73 0.85
C ARG A 275 -5.92 37.63 2.04
N GLN A 276 -4.96 37.98 2.88
CA GLN A 276 -5.19 38.85 4.02
C GLN A 276 -5.16 40.34 3.66
N THR A 277 -4.67 40.69 2.48
CA THR A 277 -4.65 42.05 1.96
C THR A 277 -5.93 42.36 1.18
N ILE A 278 -6.18 43.69 1.03
CA ILE A 278 -7.30 44.23 0.25
C ILE A 278 -6.74 44.76 -1.06
N GLY A 279 -7.34 44.38 -2.21
CA GLY A 279 -6.86 44.84 -3.51
C GLY A 279 -7.93 44.90 -4.59
#